data_1f943f246f72ca944d5ddd14ecad6c00
#
_entry.id   1f943f246f72ca944d5ddd14ecad6c00
#
_cell.length_a   1.000
_cell.length_b   1.000
_cell.length_c   1.000
_cell.angle_alpha   90.00
_cell.angle_beta   90.00
_cell.angle_gamma   90.00
#
_symmetry.space_group_name_H-M   'P 1'
#
loop_
_entity.id
_entity.type
_entity.pdbx_description
1 polymer ?
#
loop_
_entity_poly.entity_id
_entity_poly.type
_entity_poly.pdbx_seq_one_letter_code
_entity_poly.pdbx_strand_id
1 'polypeptide(L)'
;NSFLILLYGLLTIVLILVYLTIWYINIRASYKEQKILEQGKALPTNKKFFSSLLDQNFDKTLLAIPVLGTFLFTALPIAFMICVAFTNYDYDHQAPAKLFTWVGFENFKNLFSLNTNGFGSTFFVVLAWTLVWAFFATFLNYFLGIAVALLINKKGIKFKKMWRTILITTIAVPQFVSLLYMYK
;
A
#
# COMPACT_ATOMS: atom_id res chain seq x y z
N ASN A 1 -23.34 9.15 -11.43
CA ASN A 1 -22.00 9.66 -11.19
C ASN A 1 -21.00 8.51 -11.35
N SER A 2 -20.26 8.45 -12.48
CA SER A 2 -19.36 7.35 -12.84
C SER A 2 -18.32 7.08 -11.75
N PHE A 3 -17.81 8.12 -11.12
CA PHE A 3 -16.85 8.02 -10.03
C PHE A 3 -17.41 7.20 -8.84
N LEU A 4 -18.65 7.52 -8.42
CA LEU A 4 -19.29 6.78 -7.33
C LEU A 4 -19.61 5.35 -7.72
N ILE A 5 -20.02 5.11 -8.96
CA ILE A 5 -20.29 3.75 -9.48
C ILE A 5 -19.00 2.92 -9.44
N LEU A 6 -17.88 3.47 -9.91
CA LEU A 6 -16.58 2.80 -9.86
C LEU A 6 -16.14 2.53 -8.42
N LEU A 7 -16.25 3.54 -7.54
CA LEU A 7 -15.87 3.42 -6.14
C LEU A 7 -16.71 2.36 -5.41
N TYR A 8 -18.03 2.42 -5.55
CA TYR A 8 -18.92 1.45 -4.92
C TYR A 8 -18.76 0.05 -5.52
N GLY A 9 -18.55 -0.05 -6.83
CA GLY A 9 -18.25 -1.33 -7.48
C GLY A 9 -16.99 -1.97 -6.93
N LEU A 10 -15.92 -1.20 -6.77
CA LEU A 10 -14.65 -1.67 -6.23
C LEU A 10 -14.78 -2.05 -4.74
N LEU A 11 -15.48 -1.25 -3.94
CA LEU A 11 -15.78 -1.57 -2.54
C LEU A 11 -16.61 -2.86 -2.44
N THR A 12 -17.60 -3.05 -3.31
CA THR A 12 -18.42 -4.25 -3.34
C THR A 12 -17.58 -5.49 -3.67
N ILE A 13 -16.68 -5.40 -4.65
CA ILE A 13 -15.76 -6.49 -4.99
C ILE A 13 -14.89 -6.85 -3.78
N VAL A 14 -14.34 -5.84 -3.10
CA VAL A 14 -13.52 -6.05 -1.88
C VAL A 14 -14.35 -6.75 -0.79
N LEU A 15 -15.57 -6.30 -0.53
CA LEU A 15 -16.45 -6.92 0.46
C LEU A 15 -16.78 -8.39 0.11
N ILE A 16 -17.04 -8.68 -1.17
CA ILE A 16 -17.26 -10.05 -1.65
C ILE A 16 -16.00 -10.91 -1.41
N LEU A 17 -14.81 -10.40 -1.73
CA LEU A 17 -13.56 -11.13 -1.51
C LEU A 17 -13.31 -11.40 -0.03
N VAL A 18 -13.56 -10.42 0.84
CA VAL A 18 -13.47 -10.59 2.30
C VAL A 18 -14.47 -11.65 2.78
N TYR A 19 -15.72 -11.55 2.32
CA TYR A 19 -16.76 -12.53 2.65
C TYR A 19 -16.34 -13.95 2.22
N LEU A 20 -15.90 -14.13 0.98
CA LEU A 20 -15.47 -15.43 0.46
C LEU A 20 -14.26 -15.98 1.24
N THR A 21 -13.35 -15.11 1.65
CA THR A 21 -12.19 -15.49 2.47
C THR A 21 -12.64 -15.98 3.84
N ILE A 22 -13.51 -15.25 4.53
CA ILE A 22 -14.07 -15.65 5.82
C ILE A 22 -14.84 -16.95 5.68
N TRP A 23 -15.65 -17.08 4.65
CA TRP A 23 -16.42 -18.29 4.36
C TRP A 23 -15.50 -19.50 4.14
N TYR A 24 -14.46 -19.35 3.33
CA TYR A 24 -13.46 -20.40 3.11
C TYR A 24 -12.75 -20.80 4.41
N ILE A 25 -12.34 -19.84 5.23
CA ILE A 25 -11.70 -20.09 6.53
C ILE A 25 -12.65 -20.88 7.45
N ASN A 26 -13.94 -20.49 7.50
CA ASN A 26 -14.95 -21.17 8.30
C ASN A 26 -15.17 -22.64 7.85
N ILE A 27 -15.31 -22.87 6.54
CA ILE A 27 -15.43 -24.23 6.01
C ILE A 27 -14.22 -25.09 6.37
N ARG A 28 -13.03 -24.54 6.17
CA ARG A 28 -11.79 -25.24 6.49
C ARG A 28 -11.65 -25.54 7.99
N ALA A 29 -12.07 -24.62 8.84
CA ALA A 29 -12.09 -24.80 10.29
C ALA A 29 -13.09 -25.89 10.68
N SER A 30 -14.33 -25.83 10.19
CA SER A 30 -15.37 -26.83 10.45
C SER A 30 -14.97 -28.23 9.99
N TYR A 31 -14.36 -28.35 8.82
CA TYR A 31 -13.84 -29.63 8.32
C TYR A 31 -12.73 -30.20 9.23
N LYS A 32 -11.84 -29.32 9.74
CA LYS A 32 -10.78 -29.73 10.67
C LYS A 32 -11.36 -30.18 12.02
N GLU A 33 -12.38 -29.49 12.52
CA GLU A 33 -13.06 -29.85 13.75
C GLU A 33 -13.82 -31.17 13.63
N GLN A 34 -14.51 -31.38 12.51
CA GLN A 34 -15.17 -32.65 12.20
C GLN A 34 -14.18 -33.83 12.24
N LYS A 35 -13.02 -33.68 11.62
CA LYS A 35 -11.97 -34.70 11.61
C LYS A 35 -11.41 -35.02 13.01
N ILE A 36 -11.37 -34.00 13.89
CA ILE A 36 -10.96 -34.19 15.30
C ILE A 36 -12.03 -35.00 16.07
N LEU A 37 -13.32 -34.72 15.81
CA LEU A 37 -14.42 -35.49 16.37
C LEU A 37 -14.45 -36.97 15.92
N GLU A 38 -14.19 -37.20 14.64
CA GLU A 38 -14.09 -38.55 14.07
C GLU A 38 -12.96 -39.38 14.73
N GLN A 39 -11.89 -38.70 15.23
CA GLN A 39 -10.81 -39.31 15.99
C GLN A 39 -11.15 -39.51 17.47
N GLY A 40 -12.36 -39.22 17.91
CA GLY A 40 -12.80 -39.37 19.32
C GLY A 40 -12.19 -38.33 20.26
N LYS A 41 -11.63 -37.23 19.73
CA LYS A 41 -11.02 -36.17 20.53
C LYS A 41 -12.05 -35.07 20.85
N ALA A 42 -12.02 -34.54 22.07
CA ALA A 42 -12.86 -33.43 22.45
C ALA A 42 -12.47 -32.12 21.71
N LEU A 43 -13.47 -31.37 21.27
CA LEU A 43 -13.27 -30.05 20.67
C LEU A 43 -12.74 -29.03 21.68
N PRO A 44 -11.90 -28.09 21.26
CA PRO A 44 -11.49 -27.00 22.12
C PRO A 44 -12.68 -26.11 22.49
N THR A 45 -12.81 -25.77 23.75
CA THR A 45 -13.84 -24.85 24.24
C THR A 45 -13.61 -23.45 23.65
N ASN A 46 -14.68 -22.67 23.41
CA ASN A 46 -14.62 -21.29 22.91
C ASN A 46 -13.61 -20.41 23.71
N LYS A 47 -13.53 -20.62 25.01
CA LYS A 47 -12.53 -19.93 25.87
C LYS A 47 -11.08 -20.24 25.46
N LYS A 48 -10.79 -21.50 25.12
CA LYS A 48 -9.45 -21.89 24.61
C LYS A 48 -9.18 -21.29 23.23
N PHE A 49 -10.22 -21.19 22.39
CA PHE A 49 -10.08 -20.55 21.08
C PHE A 49 -9.69 -19.07 21.22
N PHE A 50 -10.43 -18.30 22.02
CA PHE A 50 -10.10 -16.89 22.26
C PHE A 50 -8.73 -16.69 22.95
N SER A 51 -8.39 -17.56 23.91
CA SER A 51 -7.06 -17.55 24.52
C SER A 51 -5.97 -17.84 23.50
N SER A 52 -6.18 -18.74 22.54
CA SER A 52 -5.19 -19.05 21.51
C SER A 52 -4.93 -17.89 20.54
N LEU A 53 -5.90 -16.98 20.34
CA LEU A 53 -5.70 -15.76 19.55
C LEU A 53 -4.75 -14.77 20.23
N LEU A 54 -4.70 -14.80 21.55
CA LEU A 54 -3.85 -13.91 22.36
C LEU A 54 -2.50 -14.56 22.76
N ASP A 55 -2.33 -15.86 22.50
CA ASP A 55 -1.13 -16.60 22.84
C ASP A 55 -0.52 -17.25 21.59
N GLN A 56 -1.02 -18.39 21.14
CA GLN A 56 -0.41 -19.15 20.05
C GLN A 56 -0.52 -18.49 18.67
N ASN A 57 -1.56 -17.69 18.41
CA ASN A 57 -1.78 -16.95 17.17
C ASN A 57 -1.69 -15.42 17.36
N PHE A 58 -0.98 -14.99 18.39
CA PHE A 58 -0.81 -13.56 18.71
C PHE A 58 -0.18 -12.78 17.55
N ASP A 59 0.79 -13.38 16.87
CA ASP A 59 1.43 -12.84 15.67
C ASP A 59 0.41 -12.49 14.57
N LYS A 60 -0.52 -13.38 14.30
CA LYS A 60 -1.56 -13.19 13.28
C LYS A 60 -2.59 -12.14 13.70
N THR A 61 -2.98 -12.17 14.97
CA THR A 61 -3.94 -11.21 15.53
C THR A 61 -3.35 -9.80 15.53
N LEU A 62 -2.07 -9.67 15.92
CA LEU A 62 -1.37 -8.39 15.94
C LEU A 62 -1.18 -7.83 14.52
N LEU A 63 -0.84 -8.67 13.55
CA LEU A 63 -0.64 -8.25 12.16
C LEU A 63 -1.95 -7.97 11.40
N ALA A 64 -3.09 -8.51 11.86
CA ALA A 64 -4.37 -8.35 11.17
C ALA A 64 -4.76 -6.87 11.02
N ILE A 65 -4.59 -6.05 12.06
CA ILE A 65 -4.95 -4.63 12.05
C ILE A 65 -4.08 -3.82 11.06
N PRO A 66 -2.73 -3.87 11.11
CA PRO A 66 -1.87 -3.22 10.12
C PRO A 66 -2.13 -3.68 8.68
N VAL A 67 -2.33 -4.98 8.47
CA VAL A 67 -2.60 -5.54 7.13
C VAL A 67 -3.94 -5.03 6.59
N LEU A 68 -5.00 -5.02 7.41
CA LEU A 68 -6.28 -4.43 7.02
C LEU A 68 -6.16 -2.93 6.72
N GLY A 69 -5.43 -2.19 7.55
CA GLY A 69 -5.16 -0.77 7.31
C GLY A 69 -4.42 -0.53 6.00
N THR A 70 -3.37 -1.28 5.72
CA THR A 70 -2.63 -1.19 4.46
C THR A 70 -3.52 -1.55 3.27
N PHE A 71 -4.34 -2.57 3.39
CA PHE A 71 -5.25 -2.98 2.33
C PHE A 71 -6.27 -1.88 2.02
N LEU A 72 -6.93 -1.31 3.03
CA LEU A 72 -7.96 -0.29 2.85
C LEU A 72 -7.38 1.05 2.40
N PHE A 73 -6.27 1.49 2.98
CA PHE A 73 -5.75 2.84 2.75
C PHE A 73 -4.66 2.92 1.68
N THR A 74 -4.11 1.79 1.26
CA THR A 74 -3.06 1.75 0.22
C THR A 74 -3.50 0.95 -0.99
N ALA A 75 -3.86 -0.33 -0.82
CA ALA A 75 -4.15 -1.19 -1.96
C ALA A 75 -5.43 -0.77 -2.69
N LEU A 76 -6.48 -0.39 -1.96
CA LEU A 76 -7.76 0.02 -2.56
C LEU A 76 -7.64 1.32 -3.38
N PRO A 77 -7.02 2.41 -2.89
CA PRO A 77 -6.77 3.60 -3.72
C PRO A 77 -5.90 3.31 -4.95
N ILE A 78 -4.88 2.46 -4.84
CA ILE A 78 -4.06 2.07 -5.99
C ILE A 78 -4.90 1.33 -7.03
N ALA A 79 -5.71 0.36 -6.60
CA ALA A 79 -6.61 -0.35 -7.51
C ALA A 79 -7.60 0.59 -8.19
N PHE A 80 -8.14 1.57 -7.44
CA PHE A 80 -8.99 2.62 -8.00
C PHE A 80 -8.28 3.44 -9.07
N MET A 81 -7.05 3.89 -8.81
CA MET A 81 -6.25 4.66 -9.78
C MET A 81 -5.93 3.83 -11.03
N ILE A 82 -5.66 2.53 -10.87
CA ILE A 82 -5.48 1.63 -12.01
C ILE A 82 -6.76 1.55 -12.84
N CYS A 83 -7.93 1.43 -12.21
CA CYS A 83 -9.20 1.43 -12.95
C CYS A 83 -9.43 2.75 -13.69
N VAL A 84 -9.14 3.88 -13.07
CA VAL A 84 -9.26 5.21 -13.71
C VAL A 84 -8.37 5.33 -14.95
N ALA A 85 -7.18 4.70 -14.96
CA ALA A 85 -6.28 4.72 -16.12
C ALA A 85 -6.89 4.10 -17.40
N PHE A 86 -7.92 3.27 -17.26
CA PHE A 86 -8.67 2.69 -18.38
C PHE A 86 -9.92 3.49 -18.79
N THR A 87 -10.10 4.68 -18.24
CA THR A 87 -11.23 5.56 -18.51
C THR A 87 -10.78 6.85 -19.19
N ASN A 88 -11.72 7.62 -19.75
CA ASN A 88 -11.49 8.96 -20.27
C ASN A 88 -11.62 10.04 -19.20
N TYR A 89 -11.18 9.76 -17.96
CA TYR A 89 -11.23 10.73 -16.86
C TYR A 89 -10.23 11.87 -17.12
N ASP A 90 -10.78 13.04 -17.44
CA ASP A 90 -10.04 14.27 -17.71
C ASP A 90 -10.78 15.49 -17.12
N TYR A 91 -10.31 16.69 -17.41
CA TYR A 91 -10.94 17.93 -16.96
C TYR A 91 -12.39 18.07 -17.42
N ASP A 92 -12.71 17.61 -18.63
CA ASP A 92 -14.05 17.70 -19.21
C ASP A 92 -14.98 16.57 -18.73
N HIS A 93 -14.43 15.47 -18.21
CA HIS A 93 -15.17 14.29 -17.76
C HIS A 93 -15.05 14.07 -16.23
N GLN A 94 -15.11 15.15 -15.47
CA GLN A 94 -15.12 15.10 -14.00
C GLN A 94 -16.52 15.30 -13.43
N ALA A 95 -16.78 14.64 -12.31
CA ALA A 95 -17.96 14.88 -11.50
C ALA A 95 -17.95 16.33 -10.95
N PRO A 96 -19.11 17.02 -10.86
CA PRO A 96 -20.46 16.52 -11.10
C PRO A 96 -20.97 16.69 -12.54
N ALA A 97 -20.24 17.39 -13.40
CA ALA A 97 -20.77 17.91 -14.67
C ALA A 97 -20.91 16.83 -15.75
N LYS A 98 -19.91 16.00 -15.93
CA LYS A 98 -19.92 14.93 -16.95
C LYS A 98 -19.51 13.59 -16.38
N LEU A 99 -19.93 12.51 -17.03
CA LEU A 99 -19.57 11.16 -16.66
C LEU A 99 -18.38 10.71 -17.53
N PHE A 100 -17.44 9.99 -16.93
CA PHE A 100 -16.41 9.30 -17.67
C PHE A 100 -16.87 7.90 -18.10
N THR A 101 -16.29 7.40 -19.16
CA THR A 101 -16.59 6.07 -19.76
C THR A 101 -15.30 5.25 -19.86
N TRP A 102 -15.47 3.95 -20.04
CA TRP A 102 -14.34 3.05 -20.26
C TRP A 102 -13.83 3.19 -21.68
N VAL A 103 -12.52 3.46 -21.82
CA VAL A 103 -11.81 3.56 -23.11
C VAL A 103 -10.79 2.43 -23.30
N GLY A 104 -10.71 1.51 -22.34
CA GLY A 104 -9.78 0.40 -22.41
C GLY A 104 -8.32 0.85 -22.46
N PHE A 105 -7.55 0.37 -23.42
CA PHE A 105 -6.13 0.66 -23.56
C PHE A 105 -5.81 1.91 -24.39
N GLU A 106 -6.78 2.73 -24.74
CA GLU A 106 -6.58 3.89 -25.59
C GLU A 106 -5.60 4.91 -24.98
N ASN A 107 -5.71 5.16 -23.69
CA ASN A 107 -4.78 6.04 -22.97
C ASN A 107 -3.32 5.54 -23.07
N PHE A 108 -3.13 4.23 -22.92
CA PHE A 108 -1.80 3.62 -23.05
C PHE A 108 -1.28 3.69 -24.48
N LYS A 109 -2.15 3.46 -25.47
CA LYS A 109 -1.81 3.58 -26.87
C LYS A 109 -1.37 5.01 -27.22
N ASN A 110 -2.09 6.01 -26.73
CA ASN A 110 -1.74 7.42 -26.91
C ASN A 110 -0.44 7.78 -26.17
N LEU A 111 -0.19 7.22 -24.99
CA LEU A 111 1.03 7.41 -24.23
C LEU A 111 2.26 6.84 -24.94
N PHE A 112 2.13 5.65 -25.54
CA PHE A 112 3.22 4.99 -26.28
C PHE A 112 3.35 5.47 -27.72
N SER A 113 2.40 6.25 -28.22
CA SER A 113 2.44 6.86 -29.55
C SER A 113 3.38 8.06 -29.52
N LEU A 114 4.56 7.92 -30.12
CA LEU A 114 5.58 8.98 -30.21
C LEU A 114 5.20 10.12 -31.14
N ASN A 115 4.06 10.03 -31.85
CA ASN A 115 3.83 10.82 -33.08
C ASN A 115 2.90 12.03 -32.95
N THR A 116 2.23 12.27 -31.84
CA THR A 116 1.27 13.37 -31.76
C THR A 116 1.34 14.11 -30.45
N ASN A 117 1.60 15.37 -30.51
CA ASN A 117 1.48 16.36 -29.43
C ASN A 117 2.55 16.34 -28.31
N GLY A 118 3.68 15.68 -28.49
CA GLY A 118 4.81 15.76 -27.55
C GLY A 118 4.60 15.08 -26.18
N PHE A 119 3.39 14.56 -25.89
CA PHE A 119 3.08 13.98 -24.58
C PHE A 119 3.87 12.70 -24.32
N GLY A 120 3.96 11.79 -25.29
CA GLY A 120 4.71 10.55 -25.16
C GLY A 120 6.21 10.78 -24.94
N SER A 121 6.81 11.68 -25.70
CA SER A 121 8.23 12.02 -25.55
C SER A 121 8.53 12.64 -24.17
N THR A 122 7.69 13.56 -23.72
CA THR A 122 7.79 14.18 -22.39
C THR A 122 7.63 13.13 -21.30
N PHE A 123 6.68 12.22 -21.43
CA PHE A 123 6.47 11.13 -20.46
C PHE A 123 7.72 10.26 -20.31
N PHE A 124 8.34 9.82 -21.39
CA PHE A 124 9.53 8.97 -21.32
C PHE A 124 10.73 9.71 -20.73
N VAL A 125 10.91 10.99 -21.01
CA VAL A 125 11.95 11.81 -20.39
C VAL A 125 11.73 11.93 -18.89
N VAL A 126 10.50 12.23 -18.45
CA VAL A 126 10.16 12.32 -17.02
C VAL A 126 10.29 10.96 -16.35
N LEU A 127 9.86 9.88 -17.00
CA LEU A 127 9.99 8.52 -16.47
C LEU A 127 11.47 8.15 -16.28
N ALA A 128 12.31 8.36 -17.29
CA ALA A 128 13.74 8.09 -17.19
C ALA A 128 14.39 8.88 -16.05
N TRP A 129 14.07 10.17 -15.94
CA TRP A 129 14.54 11.00 -14.83
C TRP A 129 14.06 10.50 -13.47
N THR A 130 12.80 10.11 -13.38
CA THR A 130 12.22 9.56 -12.14
C THR A 130 12.90 8.25 -11.73
N LEU A 131 13.19 7.36 -12.67
CA LEU A 131 13.90 6.11 -12.40
C LEU A 131 15.34 6.37 -11.93
N VAL A 132 16.05 7.26 -12.58
CA VAL A 132 17.40 7.68 -12.17
C VAL A 132 17.37 8.26 -10.76
N TRP A 133 16.42 9.18 -10.52
CA TRP A 133 16.25 9.80 -9.20
C TRP A 133 15.89 8.75 -8.13
N ALA A 134 14.96 7.85 -8.42
CA ALA A 134 14.56 6.80 -7.48
C ALA A 134 15.72 5.87 -7.14
N PHE A 135 16.54 5.50 -8.13
CA PHE A 135 17.73 4.69 -7.91
C PHE A 135 18.70 5.39 -6.95
N PHE A 136 19.11 6.60 -7.28
CA PHE A 136 20.06 7.33 -6.44
C PHE A 136 19.49 7.65 -5.06
N ALA A 137 18.24 8.11 -4.97
CA ALA A 137 17.59 8.40 -3.69
C ALA A 137 17.53 7.16 -2.79
N THR A 138 17.22 5.99 -3.34
CA THR A 138 17.11 4.76 -2.55
C THR A 138 18.48 4.26 -2.11
N PHE A 139 19.39 4.07 -3.05
CA PHE A 139 20.70 3.47 -2.75
C PHE A 139 21.60 4.40 -1.94
N LEU A 140 21.66 5.69 -2.27
CA LEU A 140 22.44 6.67 -1.50
C LEU A 140 21.94 6.77 -0.05
N ASN A 141 20.62 6.90 0.16
CA ASN A 141 20.05 6.94 1.50
C ASN A 141 20.33 5.66 2.28
N TYR A 142 20.23 4.51 1.63
CA TYR A 142 20.53 3.22 2.26
C TYR A 142 21.98 3.12 2.72
N PHE A 143 22.93 3.36 1.83
CA PHE A 143 24.36 3.27 2.16
C PHE A 143 24.81 4.35 3.14
N LEU A 144 24.37 5.59 2.96
CA LEU A 144 24.65 6.67 3.91
C LEU A 144 24.02 6.39 5.28
N GLY A 145 22.80 5.87 5.31
CA GLY A 145 22.13 5.47 6.54
C GLY A 145 22.91 4.40 7.32
N ILE A 146 23.40 3.37 6.61
CA ILE A 146 24.26 2.34 7.22
C ILE A 146 25.58 2.96 7.72
N ALA A 147 26.25 3.77 6.92
CA ALA A 147 27.50 4.41 7.29
C ALA A 147 27.32 5.26 8.57
N VAL A 148 26.29 6.09 8.63
CA VAL A 148 25.96 6.91 9.80
C VAL A 148 25.61 6.03 11.01
N ALA A 149 24.84 4.96 10.82
CA ALA A 149 24.49 4.04 11.90
C ALA A 149 25.74 3.35 12.49
N LEU A 150 26.67 2.91 11.62
CA LEU A 150 27.92 2.31 12.06
C LEU A 150 28.82 3.33 12.78
N LEU A 151 28.91 4.56 12.28
CA LEU A 151 29.68 5.63 12.91
C LEU A 151 29.15 5.90 14.33
N ILE A 152 27.85 6.11 14.51
CA ILE A 152 27.27 6.43 15.81
C ILE A 152 27.42 5.26 16.79
N ASN A 153 27.40 4.01 16.31
CA ASN A 153 27.55 2.83 17.16
C ASN A 153 29.00 2.49 17.53
N LYS A 154 29.98 3.10 16.89
CA LYS A 154 31.42 2.88 17.17
C LYS A 154 31.73 3.09 18.66
N LYS A 155 32.61 2.24 19.21
CA LYS A 155 33.11 2.40 20.58
C LYS A 155 33.90 3.72 20.68
N GLY A 156 33.66 4.50 21.74
CA GLY A 156 34.37 5.78 21.98
C GLY A 156 33.62 7.05 21.56
N ILE A 157 32.50 6.96 20.80
CA ILE A 157 31.69 8.14 20.50
C ILE A 157 30.96 8.62 21.74
N LYS A 158 31.19 9.88 22.10
CA LYS A 158 30.48 10.58 23.18
C LYS A 158 29.10 11.06 22.67
N PHE A 159 28.13 11.13 23.59
CA PHE A 159 26.79 11.67 23.31
C PHE A 159 25.97 10.90 22.25
N LYS A 160 26.08 9.58 22.17
CA LYS A 160 25.33 8.73 21.23
C LYS A 160 23.82 8.99 21.23
N LYS A 161 23.24 9.21 22.41
CA LYS A 161 21.80 9.52 22.55
C LYS A 161 21.43 10.81 21.85
N MET A 162 22.25 11.85 22.02
CA MET A 162 22.03 13.13 21.35
C MET A 162 22.06 13.02 19.84
N TRP A 163 23.07 12.34 19.27
CA TRP A 163 23.16 12.12 17.82
C TRP A 163 21.94 11.36 17.27
N ARG A 164 21.50 10.31 17.96
CA ARG A 164 20.28 9.57 17.59
C ARG A 164 19.04 10.47 17.64
N THR A 165 18.90 11.29 18.66
CA THR A 165 17.77 12.21 18.80
C THR A 165 17.74 13.22 17.66
N ILE A 166 18.89 13.83 17.31
CA ILE A 166 18.98 14.78 16.18
C ILE A 166 18.54 14.11 14.87
N LEU A 167 18.99 12.90 14.59
CA LEU A 167 18.62 12.17 13.37
C LEU A 167 17.14 11.81 13.35
N ILE A 168 16.56 11.42 14.48
CA ILE A 168 15.12 11.12 14.57
C ILE A 168 14.28 12.39 14.41
N THR A 169 14.76 13.54 14.88
CA THR A 169 14.06 14.82 14.75
C THR A 169 13.83 15.20 13.29
N THR A 170 14.71 14.78 12.37
CA THR A 170 14.52 15.05 10.92
C THR A 170 13.27 14.36 10.36
N ILE A 171 12.83 13.25 10.96
CA ILE A 171 11.60 12.54 10.56
C ILE A 171 10.35 13.32 10.96
N ALA A 172 10.46 14.15 12.03
CA ALA A 172 9.34 14.97 12.50
C ALA A 172 8.99 16.13 11.56
N VAL A 173 9.91 16.51 10.66
CA VAL A 173 9.66 17.57 9.68
C VAL A 173 9.06 16.95 8.42
N PRO A 174 7.79 17.25 8.08
CA PRO A 174 7.16 16.74 6.87
C PRO A 174 7.95 17.15 5.63
N GLN A 175 8.22 16.21 4.74
CA GLN A 175 9.05 16.42 3.54
C GLN A 175 8.54 17.55 2.65
N PHE A 176 7.21 17.71 2.54
CA PHE A 176 6.61 18.80 1.74
C PHE A 176 6.96 20.19 2.29
N VAL A 177 7.09 20.36 3.61
CA VAL A 177 7.47 21.64 4.23
C VAL A 177 8.89 22.00 3.82
N SER A 178 9.81 21.06 3.88
CA SER A 178 11.20 21.24 3.45
C SER A 178 11.29 21.61 1.97
N LEU A 179 10.52 20.94 1.11
CA LEU A 179 10.49 21.20 -0.34
C LEU A 179 9.91 22.59 -0.65
N LEU A 180 8.82 22.98 0.02
CA LEU A 180 8.23 24.33 -0.16
C LEU A 180 9.18 25.44 0.29
N TYR A 181 9.96 25.20 1.33
CA TYR A 181 10.95 26.19 1.81
C TYR A 181 12.13 26.35 0.85
N MET A 182 12.56 25.27 0.21
CA MET A 182 13.64 25.29 -0.77
C MET A 182 13.26 25.87 -2.14
N TYR A 183 11.95 25.91 -2.44
CA TYR A 183 11.43 26.48 -3.69
C TYR A 183 11.41 28.02 -3.70
N LYS A 184 11.55 28.69 -2.56
CA LYS A 184 11.69 30.15 -2.46
C LYS A 184 13.11 30.62 -2.70
#